data_a1b00592f1a2c965367f9dd499d1f971
#
_entry.id   a1b00592f1a2c965367f9dd499d1f971
#
_cell.length_a   1.000
_cell.length_b   1.000
_cell.length_c   1.000
_cell.angle_alpha   90.00
_cell.angle_beta   90.00
_cell.angle_gamma   90.00
#
_symmetry.space_group_name_H-M   'P 1'
#
loop_
_entity.id
_entity.type
_entity.pdbx_description
1 polymer ?
#
loop_
_entity_poly.entity_id
_entity_poly.type
_entity_poly.pdbx_seq_one_letter_code
_entity_poly.pdbx_strand_id
1 'polypeptide(L)'
;EEGEEPVSCDGDTRYYLKLQRERLEEKGLRMQNVVRPVKGESFGTATYSRKSAWYTTDMVYEEINRELRFLNGSETLYQREVEQVMYEIVVHSPNEKETEHLMITCPNCGAVSPVSQLMEGCCYCGTQFRMKDLFPRVVNTYFIKTTSIGKHTSHRRKIMGISMGVFLLLFLPGAVISSEGVLPLALFTSYLAAIICGGVGGFTVTSIWMIASLFQRDGMKHLSLFSYLGTKAQMKNMMSRWNPNFAYDKFEGQMVALIRMAVFAKDVQNLTAYCGGKRDERFENILEMTYTNGMCLKKVRREGSFLHLTLRTWWINYSLSPDEEKGNRIIKTGDLIDVTFGRNLAHREMPGFSITSVNCRSCGGSFDAVRQRKCPYCGTEYHMEEDYWVIEDMKLIR
;
A
#
# COMPACT_ATOMS: atom_id res chain seq x y z
N GLU A 1 -5.11 -9.81 18.81
CA GLU A 1 -5.40 -9.72 20.23
C GLU A 1 -4.99 -8.35 20.75
N GLU A 2 -5.68 -7.84 21.78
CA GLU A 2 -5.63 -6.43 22.12
C GLU A 2 -4.24 -6.00 22.62
N GLY A 3 -3.58 -5.15 21.87
CA GLY A 3 -2.33 -4.52 22.26
C GLY A 3 -1.04 -5.24 21.88
N GLU A 4 -1.09 -6.42 21.29
CA GLU A 4 0.10 -7.09 20.77
C GLU A 4 0.58 -6.47 19.46
N GLU A 5 1.88 -6.25 19.35
CA GLU A 5 2.49 -5.77 18.11
C GLU A 5 2.57 -6.89 17.09
N PRO A 6 2.26 -6.63 15.80
CA PRO A 6 2.36 -7.67 14.78
C PRO A 6 3.82 -8.09 14.59
N VAL A 7 4.09 -9.38 14.69
CA VAL A 7 5.44 -9.94 14.59
C VAL A 7 5.94 -9.98 13.15
N SER A 8 5.04 -10.28 12.19
CA SER A 8 5.39 -10.53 10.80
C SER A 8 5.45 -9.28 9.91
N CYS A 9 5.35 -8.07 10.46
CA CYS A 9 5.46 -6.83 9.71
C CYS A 9 6.84 -6.18 9.85
N ASP A 10 7.14 -5.25 8.94
CA ASP A 10 8.36 -4.47 9.02
C ASP A 10 8.32 -3.45 10.18
N GLY A 11 9.49 -2.91 10.53
CA GLY A 11 9.62 -1.95 11.64
C GLY A 11 8.83 -0.65 11.42
N ASP A 12 8.65 -0.23 10.16
CA ASP A 12 7.89 0.99 9.84
C ASP A 12 6.39 0.78 10.08
N THR A 13 5.88 -0.38 9.66
CA THR A 13 4.49 -0.78 9.94
C THR A 13 4.22 -0.86 11.43
N ARG A 14 5.10 -1.50 12.18
CA ARG A 14 4.99 -1.62 13.64
C ARG A 14 4.99 -0.23 14.30
N TYR A 15 5.85 0.65 13.84
CA TYR A 15 5.97 1.98 14.41
C TYR A 15 4.75 2.85 14.14
N TYR A 16 4.22 2.90 12.91
CA TYR A 16 3.02 3.71 12.67
C TYR A 16 1.79 3.17 13.40
N LEU A 17 1.66 1.85 13.58
CA LEU A 17 0.59 1.26 14.39
C LEU A 17 0.69 1.67 15.86
N LYS A 18 1.90 1.76 16.40
CA LYS A 18 2.14 2.31 17.75
C LYS A 18 1.68 3.77 17.84
N LEU A 19 2.10 4.62 16.89
CA LEU A 19 1.69 6.03 16.86
C LEU A 19 0.17 6.19 16.72
N GLN A 20 -0.48 5.35 15.92
CA GLN A 20 -1.93 5.33 15.79
C GLN A 20 -2.62 4.97 17.11
N ARG A 21 -2.12 3.96 17.80
CA ARG A 21 -2.63 3.56 19.13
C ARG A 21 -2.50 4.70 20.14
N GLU A 22 -1.33 5.31 20.24
CA GLU A 22 -1.08 6.47 21.12
C GLU A 22 -2.07 7.61 20.84
N ARG A 23 -2.35 7.90 19.56
CA ARG A 23 -3.35 8.92 19.18
C ARG A 23 -4.77 8.55 19.60
N LEU A 24 -5.17 7.30 19.45
CA LEU A 24 -6.49 6.85 19.90
C LEU A 24 -6.63 6.96 21.41
N GLU A 25 -5.60 6.55 22.15
CA GLU A 25 -5.55 6.64 23.62
C GLU A 25 -5.64 8.10 24.09
N GLU A 26 -4.89 9.03 23.46
CA GLU A 26 -4.96 10.47 23.78
C GLU A 26 -6.37 11.05 23.57
N LYS A 27 -7.12 10.52 22.60
CA LYS A 27 -8.51 10.95 22.34
C LYS A 27 -9.55 10.17 23.14
N GLY A 28 -9.11 9.30 24.05
CA GLY A 28 -9.99 8.44 24.84
C GLY A 28 -10.76 7.41 24.02
N LEU A 29 -10.25 7.07 22.84
CA LEU A 29 -10.90 6.18 21.89
C LEU A 29 -10.17 4.84 21.80
N ARG A 30 -10.96 3.82 21.49
CA ARG A 30 -10.46 2.47 21.17
C ARG A 30 -10.96 2.06 19.79
N MET A 31 -10.08 1.48 18.99
CA MET A 31 -10.43 0.94 17.69
C MET A 31 -10.34 -0.58 17.72
N GLN A 32 -11.38 -1.24 17.17
CA GLN A 32 -11.38 -2.67 16.89
C GLN A 32 -11.46 -2.87 15.38
N ASN A 33 -10.50 -3.59 14.84
CA ASN A 33 -10.44 -3.95 13.43
C ASN A 33 -10.40 -5.48 13.34
N VAL A 34 -11.57 -6.09 13.11
CA VAL A 34 -11.72 -7.54 13.08
C VAL A 34 -11.85 -7.99 11.63
N VAL A 35 -10.96 -8.87 11.23
CA VAL A 35 -10.92 -9.46 9.89
C VAL A 35 -11.31 -10.92 9.99
N ARG A 36 -12.30 -11.35 9.20
CA ARG A 36 -12.77 -12.73 9.15
C ARG A 36 -12.83 -13.21 7.71
N PRO A 37 -12.40 -14.45 7.40
CA PRO A 37 -12.57 -15.03 6.07
C PRO A 37 -14.06 -15.09 5.70
N VAL A 38 -14.40 -14.88 4.45
CA VAL A 38 -15.75 -15.11 3.95
C VAL A 38 -16.00 -16.61 3.89
N LYS A 39 -17.00 -17.12 4.62
CA LYS A 39 -17.35 -18.55 4.62
C LYS A 39 -17.95 -18.94 3.27
N GLY A 40 -17.38 -19.91 2.58
CA GLY A 40 -18.04 -20.69 1.54
C GLY A 40 -17.42 -20.70 0.14
N GLU A 41 -16.64 -19.72 -0.26
CA GLU A 41 -15.84 -19.75 -1.49
C GLU A 41 -14.43 -19.30 -1.15
N SER A 42 -13.58 -20.25 -0.86
CA SER A 42 -12.14 -20.00 -0.93
C SER A 42 -11.83 -19.70 -2.40
N PHE A 43 -11.93 -18.46 -2.82
CA PHE A 43 -11.07 -18.01 -3.89
C PHE A 43 -9.66 -18.23 -3.34
N GLY A 44 -9.05 -19.30 -3.82
CA GLY A 44 -7.78 -19.74 -3.30
C GLY A 44 -6.83 -18.56 -3.24
N THR A 45 -6.07 -18.48 -2.18
CA THR A 45 -4.98 -17.53 -2.00
C THR A 45 -4.19 -17.50 -3.30
N ALA A 46 -4.42 -16.50 -4.15
CA ALA A 46 -3.66 -16.37 -5.36
C ALA A 46 -2.42 -15.57 -5.02
N THR A 47 -1.28 -16.18 -5.22
CA THR A 47 0.03 -15.57 -4.98
C THR A 47 0.60 -15.14 -6.31
N TYR A 48 0.90 -13.86 -6.44
CA TYR A 48 1.68 -13.34 -7.54
C TYR A 48 3.09 -13.06 -7.04
N SER A 49 4.07 -13.83 -7.54
CA SER A 49 5.46 -13.70 -7.13
C SER A 49 6.26 -12.94 -8.16
N ARG A 50 7.06 -11.97 -7.71
CA ARG A 50 8.03 -11.24 -8.54
C ARG A 50 9.41 -11.32 -7.93
N LYS A 51 10.33 -11.94 -8.64
CA LYS A 51 11.74 -12.03 -8.23
C LYS A 51 12.53 -10.83 -8.75
N SER A 52 13.37 -10.27 -7.89
CA SER A 52 14.48 -9.39 -8.22
C SER A 52 15.80 -10.07 -7.83
N ALA A 53 16.96 -9.46 -8.12
CA ALA A 53 18.24 -10.04 -7.72
C ALA A 53 18.42 -10.11 -6.19
N TRP A 54 17.71 -9.27 -5.43
CA TRP A 54 17.92 -9.07 -4.00
C TRP A 54 16.77 -9.59 -3.12
N TYR A 55 15.55 -9.67 -3.66
CA TYR A 55 14.38 -10.12 -2.91
C TYR A 55 13.28 -10.61 -3.84
N THR A 56 12.39 -11.38 -3.26
CA THR A 56 11.14 -11.79 -3.87
C THR A 56 10.02 -10.97 -3.23
N THR A 57 9.07 -10.53 -4.04
CA THR A 57 7.87 -9.84 -3.59
C THR A 57 6.67 -10.70 -3.95
N ASP A 58 5.94 -11.13 -2.96
CA ASP A 58 4.72 -11.90 -3.11
C ASP A 58 3.52 -11.02 -2.76
N MET A 59 2.51 -11.05 -3.62
CA MET A 59 1.23 -10.44 -3.35
C MET A 59 0.21 -11.54 -3.05
N VAL A 60 -0.26 -11.54 -1.83
CA VAL A 60 -1.30 -12.46 -1.36
C VAL A 60 -2.61 -11.69 -1.25
N TYR A 61 -3.73 -12.29 -1.64
CA TYR A 61 -5.04 -11.68 -1.43
C TYR A 61 -6.08 -12.68 -0.95
N GLU A 62 -6.99 -12.19 -0.14
CA GLU A 62 -8.07 -12.99 0.46
C GLU A 62 -9.36 -12.17 0.53
N GLU A 63 -10.50 -12.80 0.26
CA GLU A 63 -11.82 -12.19 0.49
C GLU A 63 -12.18 -12.31 1.97
N ILE A 64 -12.48 -11.16 2.58
CA ILE A 64 -12.71 -11.04 4.01
C ILE A 64 -13.95 -10.20 4.32
N ASN A 65 -14.54 -10.47 5.47
CA ASN A 65 -15.42 -9.53 6.16
C ASN A 65 -14.60 -8.73 7.17
N ARG A 66 -14.49 -7.43 6.92
CA ARG A 66 -13.81 -6.50 7.82
C ARG A 66 -14.83 -5.74 8.64
N GLU A 67 -14.76 -5.88 9.95
CA GLU A 67 -15.52 -5.10 10.89
C GLU A 67 -14.63 -4.06 11.58
N LEU A 68 -14.98 -2.80 11.41
CA LEU A 68 -14.29 -1.67 12.03
C LEU A 68 -15.22 -0.97 13.02
N ARG A 69 -14.79 -0.88 14.29
CA ARG A 69 -15.51 -0.20 15.36
C ARG A 69 -14.62 0.84 16.02
N PHE A 70 -15.22 1.98 16.37
CA PHE A 70 -14.62 2.99 17.24
C PHE A 70 -15.47 3.10 18.50
N LEU A 71 -14.83 2.98 19.66
CA LEU A 71 -15.47 2.95 20.97
C LEU A 71 -14.95 4.11 21.82
N ASN A 72 -15.84 4.70 22.58
CA ASN A 72 -15.53 5.63 23.69
C ASN A 72 -16.04 4.99 24.98
N GLY A 73 -15.14 4.40 25.76
CA GLY A 73 -15.53 3.52 26.87
C GLY A 73 -16.40 2.35 26.40
N SER A 74 -17.63 2.29 26.86
CA SER A 74 -18.64 1.28 26.45
C SER A 74 -19.49 1.71 25.25
N GLU A 75 -19.45 2.98 24.86
CA GLU A 75 -20.24 3.53 23.78
C GLU A 75 -19.61 3.26 22.43
N THR A 76 -20.39 2.79 21.45
CA THR A 76 -19.96 2.61 20.05
C THR A 76 -20.26 3.87 19.25
N LEU A 77 -19.22 4.65 18.94
CA LEU A 77 -19.34 5.87 18.13
C LEU A 77 -19.48 5.56 16.63
N TYR A 78 -18.91 4.44 16.17
CA TYR A 78 -18.96 4.04 14.78
C TYR A 78 -18.77 2.53 14.68
N GLN A 79 -19.57 1.90 13.83
CA GLN A 79 -19.44 0.49 13.50
C GLN A 79 -19.74 0.30 12.01
N ARG A 80 -18.91 -0.47 11.35
CA ARG A 80 -19.14 -0.84 9.97
C ARG A 80 -18.55 -2.21 9.67
N GLU A 81 -19.35 -3.06 9.09
CA GLU A 81 -18.93 -4.34 8.51
C GLU A 81 -18.99 -4.23 6.99
N VAL A 82 -17.94 -4.64 6.31
CA VAL A 82 -17.82 -4.55 4.84
C VAL A 82 -17.06 -5.76 4.33
N GLU A 83 -17.64 -6.40 3.33
CA GLU A 83 -16.95 -7.40 2.52
C GLU A 83 -15.89 -6.72 1.63
N GLN A 84 -14.65 -7.13 1.76
CA GLN A 84 -13.49 -6.56 1.08
C GLN A 84 -12.53 -7.66 0.63
N VAL A 85 -11.66 -7.33 -0.32
CA VAL A 85 -10.46 -8.12 -0.59
C VAL A 85 -9.31 -7.47 0.16
N MET A 86 -8.69 -8.20 1.04
CA MET A 86 -7.45 -7.85 1.70
C MET A 86 -6.29 -8.26 0.80
N TYR A 87 -5.36 -7.35 0.58
CA TYR A 87 -4.11 -7.60 -0.12
C TYR A 87 -2.96 -7.40 0.84
N GLU A 88 -2.03 -8.33 0.82
CA GLU A 88 -0.79 -8.24 1.57
C GLU A 88 0.40 -8.35 0.63
N ILE A 89 1.33 -7.42 0.76
CA ILE A 89 2.59 -7.45 0.03
C ILE A 89 3.66 -7.97 0.98
N VAL A 90 4.14 -9.16 0.69
CA VAL A 90 5.18 -9.84 1.46
C VAL A 90 6.50 -9.75 0.71
N VAL A 91 7.53 -9.29 1.38
CA VAL A 91 8.89 -9.23 0.83
C VAL A 91 9.78 -10.17 1.63
N HIS A 92 10.54 -10.99 0.93
CA HIS A 92 11.49 -11.92 1.54
C HIS A 92 12.76 -12.07 0.70
N SER A 93 13.82 -12.56 1.32
CA SER A 93 15.06 -12.86 0.63
C SER A 93 14.88 -14.05 -0.31
N PRO A 94 15.46 -14.05 -1.50
CA PRO A 94 15.45 -15.21 -2.39
C PRO A 94 16.19 -16.42 -1.80
N ASN A 95 17.08 -16.20 -0.81
CA ASN A 95 17.92 -17.22 -0.18
C ASN A 95 17.65 -17.32 1.33
N GLU A 96 16.40 -17.51 1.73
CA GLU A 96 15.99 -17.53 3.15
C GLU A 96 16.81 -18.48 4.01
N LYS A 97 17.10 -19.68 3.51
CA LYS A 97 17.85 -20.72 4.27
C LYS A 97 19.29 -20.34 4.61
N GLU A 98 19.91 -19.46 3.81
CA GLU A 98 21.30 -19.01 4.03
C GLU A 98 21.37 -17.78 4.92
N THR A 99 20.29 -16.98 4.99
CA THR A 99 20.29 -15.70 5.73
C THR A 99 20.12 -15.87 7.23
N GLU A 100 19.43 -16.89 7.73
CA GLU A 100 19.25 -17.12 9.16
C GLU A 100 20.56 -17.37 9.90
N HIS A 101 21.54 -18.00 9.23
CA HIS A 101 22.84 -18.36 9.77
C HIS A 101 23.94 -17.34 9.45
N LEU A 102 23.61 -16.29 8.70
CA LEU A 102 24.59 -15.25 8.37
C LEU A 102 25.08 -14.57 9.66
N MET A 103 26.40 -14.58 9.84
CA MET A 103 27.05 -13.91 10.98
C MET A 103 27.31 -12.46 10.67
N ILE A 104 26.86 -11.57 11.55
CA ILE A 104 27.01 -10.12 11.39
C ILE A 104 27.75 -9.57 12.60
N THR A 105 28.71 -8.69 12.32
CA THR A 105 29.42 -7.95 13.35
C THR A 105 28.61 -6.70 13.72
N CYS A 106 28.30 -6.54 14.98
CA CYS A 106 27.65 -5.35 15.49
C CYS A 106 28.54 -4.12 15.28
N PRO A 107 28.08 -3.09 14.55
CA PRO A 107 28.91 -1.92 14.26
C PRO A 107 29.18 -1.04 15.51
N ASN A 108 28.41 -1.24 16.58
CA ASN A 108 28.55 -0.46 17.80
C ASN A 108 29.56 -1.10 18.78
N CYS A 109 29.44 -2.41 19.04
CA CYS A 109 30.27 -3.09 20.04
C CYS A 109 31.21 -4.15 19.48
N GLY A 110 31.17 -4.43 18.17
CA GLY A 110 32.02 -5.43 17.52
C GLY A 110 31.62 -6.89 17.78
N ALA A 111 30.57 -7.17 18.55
CA ALA A 111 30.10 -8.52 18.81
C ALA A 111 29.57 -9.17 17.53
N VAL A 112 29.90 -10.43 17.30
CA VAL A 112 29.45 -11.22 16.14
C VAL A 112 28.29 -12.08 16.57
N SER A 113 27.16 -11.97 15.86
CA SER A 113 25.93 -12.73 16.16
C SER A 113 25.25 -13.17 14.87
N PRO A 114 24.54 -14.32 14.88
CA PRO A 114 23.72 -14.70 13.74
C PRO A 114 22.53 -13.73 13.58
N VAL A 115 22.11 -13.54 12.34
CA VAL A 115 20.98 -12.66 11.98
C VAL A 115 19.74 -12.96 12.81
N SER A 116 19.44 -14.24 13.05
CA SER A 116 18.28 -14.66 13.87
C SER A 116 18.26 -14.08 15.29
N GLN A 117 19.44 -13.86 15.90
CA GLN A 117 19.57 -13.28 17.23
C GLN A 117 19.52 -11.75 17.23
N LEU A 118 19.73 -11.12 16.07
CA LEU A 118 19.74 -9.65 15.93
C LEU A 118 18.36 -9.05 15.66
N MET A 119 17.31 -9.88 15.60
CA MET A 119 15.94 -9.42 15.30
C MET A 119 15.41 -8.44 16.36
N GLU A 120 15.77 -8.64 17.61
CA GLU A 120 15.40 -7.78 18.73
C GLU A 120 16.48 -6.75 19.09
N GLY A 121 17.60 -6.78 18.38
CA GLY A 121 18.78 -5.96 18.60
C GLY A 121 19.98 -6.79 19.07
N CYS A 122 21.13 -6.11 19.16
CA CYS A 122 22.36 -6.74 19.65
C CYS A 122 22.20 -7.13 21.13
N CYS A 123 22.35 -8.41 21.44
CA CYS A 123 22.24 -8.92 22.82
C CYS A 123 23.29 -8.40 23.79
N TYR A 124 24.38 -7.78 23.27
CA TYR A 124 25.48 -7.23 24.08
C TYR A 124 25.34 -5.73 24.38
N CYS A 125 24.91 -4.94 23.38
CA CYS A 125 24.86 -3.47 23.53
C CYS A 125 23.49 -2.86 23.21
N GLY A 126 22.49 -3.67 22.87
CA GLY A 126 21.15 -3.20 22.58
C GLY A 126 20.99 -2.47 21.23
N THR A 127 22.06 -2.39 20.42
CA THR A 127 21.97 -1.76 19.08
C THR A 127 20.89 -2.41 18.25
N GLN A 128 19.90 -1.65 17.84
CA GLN A 128 18.78 -2.14 17.05
C GLN A 128 19.14 -2.23 15.57
N PHE A 129 18.77 -3.33 14.94
CA PHE A 129 18.96 -3.55 13.52
C PHE A 129 17.62 -3.58 12.82
N ARG A 130 17.52 -2.87 11.72
CA ARG A 130 16.39 -3.00 10.83
C ARG A 130 16.75 -3.99 9.73
N MET A 131 16.25 -5.20 9.87
CA MET A 131 16.40 -6.22 8.85
C MET A 131 15.38 -5.99 7.75
N LYS A 132 15.81 -5.28 6.71
CA LYS A 132 15.03 -5.21 5.49
C LYS A 132 15.31 -6.46 4.67
N ASP A 133 14.25 -7.16 4.28
CA ASP A 133 14.28 -8.18 3.23
C ASP A 133 15.03 -9.49 3.54
N LEU A 134 15.42 -9.73 4.79
CA LEU A 134 16.08 -10.99 5.18
C LEU A 134 15.09 -12.10 5.54
N PHE A 135 13.90 -11.72 5.96
CA PHE A 135 12.81 -12.64 6.36
C PHE A 135 11.51 -12.26 5.67
N PRO A 136 10.56 -13.21 5.51
CA PRO A 136 9.22 -12.88 5.02
C PRO A 136 8.60 -11.80 5.91
N ARG A 137 8.21 -10.66 5.31
CA ARG A 137 7.59 -9.54 6.01
C ARG A 137 6.50 -8.90 5.20
N VAL A 138 5.40 -8.62 5.87
CA VAL A 138 4.35 -7.79 5.31
C VAL A 138 4.83 -6.33 5.34
N VAL A 139 5.04 -5.76 4.16
CA VAL A 139 5.46 -4.36 3.99
C VAL A 139 4.31 -3.44 3.64
N ASN A 140 3.17 -3.98 3.23
CA ASN A 140 1.97 -3.21 2.95
C ASN A 140 0.74 -4.09 3.06
N THR A 141 -0.31 -3.56 3.69
CA THR A 141 -1.65 -4.17 3.71
C THR A 141 -2.65 -3.11 3.28
N TYR A 142 -3.51 -3.47 2.34
CA TYR A 142 -4.57 -2.60 1.88
C TYR A 142 -5.86 -3.37 1.59
N PHE A 143 -6.97 -2.65 1.64
CA PHE A 143 -8.30 -3.23 1.49
C PHE A 143 -9.01 -2.61 0.30
N ILE A 144 -9.46 -3.45 -0.62
CA ILE A 144 -10.28 -3.02 -1.74
C ILE A 144 -11.69 -3.55 -1.54
N LYS A 145 -12.68 -2.67 -1.65
CA LYS A 145 -14.09 -3.10 -1.56
C LYS A 145 -14.34 -4.16 -2.62
N THR A 146 -14.86 -5.31 -2.20
CA THR A 146 -15.33 -6.35 -3.12
C THR A 146 -16.50 -5.76 -3.91
N THR A 147 -16.22 -5.30 -5.11
CA THR A 147 -17.24 -5.34 -6.15
C THR A 147 -17.22 -6.79 -6.56
N SER A 148 -18.08 -7.58 -5.93
CA SER A 148 -18.12 -9.03 -6.03
C SER A 148 -17.59 -9.55 -7.37
N ILE A 149 -16.35 -10.11 -7.36
CA ILE A 149 -15.78 -10.79 -8.54
C ILE A 149 -16.78 -11.84 -9.03
N GLY A 150 -17.46 -12.54 -8.11
CA GLY A 150 -18.54 -13.47 -8.43
C GLY A 150 -19.78 -12.80 -9.06
N LYS A 151 -20.22 -11.64 -8.57
CA LYS A 151 -21.28 -10.85 -9.24
C LYS A 151 -20.79 -10.30 -10.59
N HIS A 152 -19.51 -9.95 -10.69
CA HIS A 152 -18.90 -9.51 -11.95
C HIS A 152 -18.81 -10.64 -12.98
N THR A 153 -18.47 -11.86 -12.59
CA THR A 153 -18.46 -13.01 -13.52
C THR A 153 -19.86 -13.35 -14.02
N SER A 154 -20.88 -13.27 -13.18
CA SER A 154 -22.29 -13.43 -13.59
C SER A 154 -22.72 -12.30 -14.53
N HIS A 155 -22.44 -11.04 -14.23
CA HIS A 155 -22.73 -9.90 -15.10
C HIS A 155 -21.95 -9.98 -16.42
N ARG A 156 -20.68 -10.34 -16.38
CA ARG A 156 -19.87 -10.55 -17.56
C ARG A 156 -20.45 -11.63 -18.48
N ARG A 157 -20.87 -12.77 -17.93
CA ARG A 157 -21.54 -13.83 -18.70
C ARG A 157 -22.83 -13.35 -19.34
N LYS A 158 -23.65 -12.57 -18.61
CA LYS A 158 -24.89 -11.99 -19.15
C LYS A 158 -24.62 -11.00 -20.28
N ILE A 159 -23.68 -10.07 -20.09
CA ILE A 159 -23.31 -9.08 -21.12
C ILE A 159 -22.74 -9.78 -22.36
N MET A 160 -21.86 -10.78 -22.18
CA MET A 160 -21.35 -11.57 -23.31
C MET A 160 -22.48 -12.30 -24.05
N GLY A 161 -23.40 -12.94 -23.32
CA GLY A 161 -24.56 -13.62 -23.93
C GLY A 161 -25.48 -12.66 -24.70
N ILE A 162 -25.76 -11.49 -24.14
CA ILE A 162 -26.56 -10.45 -24.82
C ILE A 162 -25.81 -9.94 -26.06
N SER A 163 -24.52 -9.66 -25.96
CA SER A 163 -23.69 -9.22 -27.07
C SER A 163 -23.69 -10.24 -28.20
N MET A 164 -23.47 -11.53 -27.90
CA MET A 164 -23.53 -12.60 -28.87
C MET A 164 -24.91 -12.71 -29.53
N GLY A 165 -26.00 -12.58 -28.77
CA GLY A 165 -27.37 -12.58 -29.29
C GLY A 165 -27.64 -11.42 -30.25
N VAL A 166 -27.20 -10.22 -29.91
CA VAL A 166 -27.33 -9.04 -30.78
C VAL A 166 -26.55 -9.22 -32.07
N PHE A 167 -25.31 -9.70 -32.02
CA PHE A 167 -24.54 -9.96 -33.22
C PHE A 167 -25.11 -11.08 -34.07
N LEU A 168 -25.68 -12.14 -33.47
CA LEU A 168 -26.40 -13.19 -34.21
C LEU A 168 -27.57 -12.61 -35.03
N LEU A 169 -28.40 -11.76 -34.39
CA LEU A 169 -29.53 -11.13 -35.06
C LEU A 169 -29.10 -10.18 -36.20
N LEU A 170 -27.95 -9.48 -36.00
CA LEU A 170 -27.42 -8.57 -37.05
C LEU A 170 -26.82 -9.30 -38.25
N PHE A 171 -26.12 -10.41 -38.02
CA PHE A 171 -25.44 -11.15 -39.08
C PHE A 171 -26.35 -12.15 -39.82
N LEU A 172 -27.44 -12.63 -39.17
CA LEU A 172 -28.33 -13.63 -39.77
C LEU A 172 -28.95 -13.20 -41.10
N PRO A 173 -29.50 -11.99 -41.29
CA PRO A 173 -30.08 -11.58 -42.54
C PRO A 173 -29.03 -11.54 -43.67
N GLY A 174 -27.84 -11.00 -43.41
CA GLY A 174 -26.75 -10.96 -44.37
C GLY A 174 -26.26 -12.36 -44.78
N ALA A 175 -26.15 -13.26 -43.80
CA ALA A 175 -25.74 -14.63 -44.03
C ALA A 175 -26.77 -15.44 -44.85
N VAL A 176 -28.05 -15.21 -44.65
CA VAL A 176 -29.13 -15.83 -45.43
C VAL A 176 -29.04 -15.39 -46.90
N ILE A 177 -28.81 -14.09 -47.14
CA ILE A 177 -28.64 -13.57 -48.51
C ILE A 177 -27.39 -14.13 -49.16
N SER A 178 -26.27 -14.17 -48.45
CA SER A 178 -24.96 -14.63 -48.98
C SER A 178 -24.90 -16.13 -49.25
N SER A 179 -25.72 -16.91 -48.55
CA SER A 179 -25.76 -18.38 -48.68
C SER A 179 -26.73 -18.89 -49.77
N GLU A 180 -27.25 -17.99 -50.61
CA GLU A 180 -28.23 -18.32 -51.67
C GLU A 180 -29.45 -19.09 -51.11
N GLY A 181 -29.83 -18.83 -49.86
CA GLY A 181 -30.97 -19.47 -49.21
C GLY A 181 -30.67 -20.82 -48.55
N VAL A 182 -29.40 -21.26 -48.51
CA VAL A 182 -29.01 -22.50 -47.79
C VAL A 182 -29.00 -22.22 -46.29
N LEU A 183 -30.14 -22.46 -45.63
CA LEU A 183 -30.38 -22.12 -44.23
C LEU A 183 -29.33 -22.70 -43.26
N PRO A 184 -28.87 -23.99 -43.38
CA PRO A 184 -27.87 -24.51 -42.45
C PRO A 184 -26.53 -23.77 -42.53
N LEU A 185 -26.09 -23.37 -43.73
CA LEU A 185 -24.85 -22.63 -43.94
C LEU A 185 -24.99 -21.20 -43.39
N ALA A 186 -26.12 -20.53 -43.60
CA ALA A 186 -26.41 -19.21 -43.05
C ALA A 186 -26.40 -19.20 -41.51
N LEU A 187 -27.01 -20.19 -40.90
CA LEU A 187 -27.00 -20.35 -39.44
C LEU A 187 -25.59 -20.59 -38.90
N PHE A 188 -24.82 -21.46 -39.53
CA PHE A 188 -23.45 -21.76 -39.11
C PHE A 188 -22.55 -20.53 -39.19
N THR A 189 -22.55 -19.80 -40.31
CA THR A 189 -21.72 -18.60 -40.51
C THR A 189 -22.13 -17.46 -39.59
N SER A 190 -23.44 -17.25 -39.38
CA SER A 190 -23.95 -16.25 -38.40
C SER A 190 -23.58 -16.59 -36.99
N TYR A 191 -23.66 -17.86 -36.61
CA TYR A 191 -23.25 -18.32 -35.28
C TYR A 191 -21.76 -18.12 -35.01
N LEU A 192 -20.92 -18.46 -36.00
CA LEU A 192 -19.48 -18.25 -35.91
C LEU A 192 -19.13 -16.75 -35.78
N ALA A 193 -19.73 -15.91 -36.60
CA ALA A 193 -19.58 -14.46 -36.54
C ALA A 193 -20.04 -13.87 -35.19
N ALA A 194 -21.16 -14.38 -34.68
CA ALA A 194 -21.66 -13.96 -33.36
C ALA A 194 -20.75 -14.34 -32.20
N ILE A 195 -20.12 -15.53 -32.25
CA ILE A 195 -19.13 -15.94 -31.24
C ILE A 195 -17.91 -15.01 -31.26
N ILE A 196 -17.36 -14.78 -32.46
CA ILE A 196 -16.13 -13.98 -32.62
C ILE A 196 -16.41 -12.50 -32.29
N CYS A 197 -17.33 -11.86 -32.98
CA CYS A 197 -17.60 -10.43 -32.84
C CYS A 197 -18.35 -10.13 -31.55
N GLY A 198 -19.31 -10.94 -31.17
CA GLY A 198 -20.06 -10.78 -29.91
C GLY A 198 -19.21 -11.09 -28.68
N GLY A 199 -18.34 -12.08 -28.76
CA GLY A 199 -17.39 -12.41 -27.69
C GLY A 199 -16.37 -11.29 -27.49
N VAL A 200 -15.73 -10.81 -28.55
CA VAL A 200 -14.79 -9.68 -28.49
C VAL A 200 -15.50 -8.40 -28.06
N GLY A 201 -16.67 -8.07 -28.63
CA GLY A 201 -17.45 -6.90 -28.25
C GLY A 201 -17.90 -6.95 -26.78
N GLY A 202 -18.42 -8.09 -26.32
CA GLY A 202 -18.80 -8.30 -24.92
C GLY A 202 -17.63 -8.21 -23.96
N PHE A 203 -16.45 -8.72 -24.36
CA PHE A 203 -15.22 -8.59 -23.57
C PHE A 203 -14.76 -7.13 -23.47
N THR A 204 -14.76 -6.37 -24.57
CA THR A 204 -14.37 -4.96 -24.56
C THR A 204 -15.32 -4.12 -23.73
N VAL A 205 -16.63 -4.28 -23.91
CA VAL A 205 -17.66 -3.57 -23.10
C VAL A 205 -17.51 -3.88 -21.61
N THR A 206 -17.35 -5.15 -21.26
CA THR A 206 -17.15 -5.52 -19.84
C THR A 206 -15.85 -4.99 -19.28
N SER A 207 -14.78 -4.94 -20.06
CA SER A 207 -13.48 -4.38 -19.65
C SER A 207 -13.58 -2.86 -19.44
N ILE A 208 -14.23 -2.15 -20.35
CA ILE A 208 -14.48 -0.70 -20.22
C ILE A 208 -15.38 -0.43 -19.00
N TRP A 209 -16.44 -1.21 -18.84
CA TRP A 209 -17.33 -1.06 -17.67
C TRP A 209 -16.61 -1.36 -16.34
N MET A 210 -15.78 -2.40 -16.29
CA MET A 210 -14.96 -2.72 -15.12
C MET A 210 -13.99 -1.57 -14.80
N ILE A 211 -13.32 -1.04 -15.82
CA ILE A 211 -12.45 0.13 -15.69
C ILE A 211 -13.28 1.34 -15.20
N ALA A 212 -14.41 1.66 -15.83
CA ALA A 212 -15.27 2.76 -15.42
C ALA A 212 -15.81 2.61 -13.99
N SER A 213 -16.14 1.38 -13.57
CA SER A 213 -16.60 1.09 -12.21
C SER A 213 -15.50 1.32 -11.15
N LEU A 214 -14.23 1.17 -11.51
CA LEU A 214 -13.11 1.54 -10.64
C LEU A 214 -13.06 3.06 -10.41
N PHE A 215 -13.50 3.87 -11.38
CA PHE A 215 -13.53 5.34 -11.30
C PHE A 215 -14.79 5.91 -10.66
N GLN A 216 -15.88 5.16 -10.61
CA GLN A 216 -17.08 5.57 -9.87
C GLN A 216 -16.96 5.43 -8.36
N ARG A 217 -15.84 4.88 -7.88
CA ARG A 217 -15.56 4.76 -6.44
C ARG A 217 -15.31 6.13 -5.82
N ASP A 218 -15.79 6.29 -4.58
CA ASP A 218 -15.61 7.49 -3.78
C ASP A 218 -14.12 7.94 -3.77
N GLY A 219 -13.84 9.10 -4.34
CA GLY A 219 -12.52 9.72 -4.37
C GLY A 219 -11.69 9.52 -5.65
N MET A 220 -11.91 8.48 -6.47
CA MET A 220 -11.12 8.27 -7.69
C MET A 220 -11.45 9.23 -8.84
N LYS A 221 -12.51 10.02 -8.74
CA LYS A 221 -12.94 10.98 -9.78
C LYS A 221 -11.84 12.01 -10.16
N HIS A 222 -10.85 12.20 -9.29
CA HIS A 222 -9.76 13.16 -9.48
C HIS A 222 -8.42 12.51 -9.90
N LEU A 223 -8.38 11.18 -10.04
CA LEU A 223 -7.20 10.48 -10.55
C LEU A 223 -7.35 10.22 -12.05
N SER A 224 -6.38 10.66 -12.83
CA SER A 224 -6.31 10.27 -14.25
C SER A 224 -5.95 8.78 -14.35
N LEU A 225 -6.76 8.00 -15.06
CA LEU A 225 -6.52 6.58 -15.33
C LEU A 225 -5.12 6.33 -15.88
N PHE A 226 -4.73 7.14 -16.85
CA PHE A 226 -3.43 7.01 -17.53
C PHE A 226 -2.27 7.28 -16.57
N SER A 227 -2.40 8.25 -15.65
CA SER A 227 -1.35 8.51 -14.66
C SER A 227 -1.25 7.38 -13.63
N TYR A 228 -2.36 6.77 -13.23
CA TYR A 228 -2.36 5.62 -12.33
C TYR A 228 -1.71 4.38 -12.98
N LEU A 229 -2.17 3.99 -14.18
CA LEU A 229 -1.64 2.82 -14.87
C LEU A 229 -0.19 2.99 -15.32
N GLY A 230 0.23 4.22 -15.64
CA GLY A 230 1.58 4.53 -16.09
C GLY A 230 2.61 4.63 -14.96
N THR A 231 2.20 4.95 -13.74
CA THR A 231 3.12 5.26 -12.62
C THR A 231 4.08 4.11 -12.32
N LYS A 232 3.59 2.88 -12.23
CA LYS A 232 4.43 1.70 -11.92
C LYS A 232 5.53 1.49 -12.96
N ALA A 233 5.18 1.57 -14.25
CA ALA A 233 6.14 1.42 -15.35
C ALA A 233 7.12 2.60 -15.40
N GLN A 234 6.64 3.83 -15.25
CA GLN A 234 7.46 5.04 -15.22
C GLN A 234 8.44 5.03 -14.05
N MET A 235 7.98 4.71 -12.84
CA MET A 235 8.83 4.60 -11.66
C MET A 235 9.88 3.51 -11.85
N LYS A 236 9.50 2.33 -12.34
CA LYS A 236 10.44 1.25 -12.61
C LYS A 236 11.52 1.69 -13.61
N ASN A 237 11.14 2.28 -14.73
CA ASN A 237 12.07 2.72 -15.77
C ASN A 237 13.00 3.85 -15.28
N MET A 238 12.50 4.74 -14.44
CA MET A 238 13.28 5.82 -13.86
C MET A 238 14.25 5.29 -12.80
N MET A 239 13.74 4.53 -11.83
CA MET A 239 14.52 4.09 -10.67
C MET A 239 15.53 3.00 -11.00
N SER A 240 15.28 2.15 -12.01
CA SER A 240 16.22 1.11 -12.43
C SER A 240 17.57 1.66 -12.93
N ARG A 241 17.64 2.93 -13.31
CA ARG A 241 18.90 3.59 -13.69
C ARG A 241 19.85 3.78 -12.51
N TRP A 242 19.32 3.90 -11.29
CA TRP A 242 20.10 4.09 -10.05
C TRP A 242 20.11 2.86 -9.16
N ASN A 243 18.99 2.12 -9.16
CA ASN A 243 18.84 0.87 -8.43
C ASN A 243 18.31 -0.21 -9.38
N PRO A 244 19.17 -1.06 -9.97
CA PRO A 244 18.75 -2.15 -10.85
C PRO A 244 17.78 -3.12 -10.19
N ASN A 245 17.78 -3.19 -8.85
CA ASN A 245 16.94 -4.06 -8.04
C ASN A 245 15.68 -3.36 -7.51
N PHE A 246 15.33 -2.21 -8.07
CA PHE A 246 14.15 -1.47 -7.65
C PHE A 246 12.88 -2.31 -7.79
N ALA A 247 12.18 -2.55 -6.67
CA ALA A 247 10.88 -3.17 -6.63
C ALA A 247 9.82 -2.13 -6.26
N TYR A 248 8.91 -1.88 -7.20
CA TYR A 248 7.86 -0.88 -7.01
C TYR A 248 6.98 -1.20 -5.82
N ASP A 249 6.56 -2.46 -5.66
CA ASP A 249 5.62 -2.86 -4.61
C ASP A 249 6.22 -2.64 -3.20
N LYS A 250 7.54 -2.89 -3.05
CA LYS A 250 8.27 -2.56 -1.82
C LYS A 250 8.37 -1.05 -1.60
N PHE A 251 8.74 -0.31 -2.63
CA PHE A 251 8.79 1.15 -2.58
C PHE A 251 7.43 1.73 -2.18
N GLU A 252 6.35 1.27 -2.80
CA GLU A 252 4.98 1.68 -2.47
C GLU A 252 4.65 1.43 -0.99
N GLY A 253 4.97 0.24 -0.47
CA GLY A 253 4.79 -0.08 0.94
C GLY A 253 5.56 0.85 1.87
N GLN A 254 6.82 1.17 1.54
CA GLN A 254 7.62 2.13 2.29
C GLN A 254 6.99 3.53 2.30
N MET A 255 6.56 4.04 1.13
CA MET A 255 5.91 5.36 1.03
C MET A 255 4.63 5.41 1.84
N VAL A 256 3.81 4.36 1.77
CA VAL A 256 2.57 4.23 2.56
C VAL A 256 2.87 4.26 4.07
N ALA A 257 3.89 3.54 4.53
CA ALA A 257 4.29 3.53 5.93
C ALA A 257 4.78 4.91 6.40
N LEU A 258 5.62 5.59 5.59
CA LEU A 258 6.10 6.95 5.89
C LEU A 258 4.95 7.96 5.99
N ILE A 259 3.97 7.91 5.09
CA ILE A 259 2.78 8.76 5.15
C ILE A 259 2.01 8.53 6.46
N ARG A 260 1.75 7.26 6.80
CA ARG A 260 1.06 6.93 8.05
C ARG A 260 1.83 7.40 9.28
N MET A 261 3.14 7.22 9.31
CA MET A 261 3.99 7.75 10.39
C MET A 261 3.84 9.27 10.52
N ALA A 262 3.96 10.00 9.40
CA ALA A 262 3.85 11.46 9.41
C ALA A 262 2.45 11.95 9.80
N VAL A 263 1.39 11.22 9.44
CA VAL A 263 0.02 11.56 9.85
C VAL A 263 -0.19 11.29 11.33
N PHE A 264 0.23 10.13 11.86
CA PHE A 264 -0.04 9.74 13.23
C PHE A 264 0.95 10.29 14.27
N ALA A 265 2.14 10.75 13.85
CA ALA A 265 3.09 11.35 14.78
C ALA A 265 2.48 12.55 15.52
N LYS A 266 2.65 12.61 16.84
CA LYS A 266 2.28 13.76 17.68
C LYS A 266 3.21 14.94 17.38
N ASP A 267 4.50 14.72 17.45
CA ASP A 267 5.55 15.67 17.11
C ASP A 267 6.17 15.27 15.76
N VAL A 268 5.53 15.72 14.68
CA VAL A 268 5.99 15.43 13.32
C VAL A 268 7.33 16.11 13.00
N GLN A 269 7.63 17.23 13.64
CA GLN A 269 8.89 17.97 13.43
C GLN A 269 10.10 17.22 13.98
N ASN A 270 9.91 16.38 15.00
CA ASN A 270 10.96 15.53 15.53
C ASN A 270 11.03 14.14 14.87
N LEU A 271 10.11 13.85 13.94
CA LEU A 271 10.15 12.61 13.19
C LEU A 271 11.22 12.70 12.09
N THR A 272 12.23 11.82 12.12
CA THR A 272 13.34 11.81 11.15
C THR A 272 12.86 11.63 9.71
N ALA A 273 11.78 10.88 9.54
CA ALA A 273 11.15 10.64 8.25
C ALA A 273 10.42 11.87 7.67
N TYR A 274 10.35 13.00 8.42
CA TYR A 274 9.66 14.21 8.00
C TYR A 274 10.57 15.44 8.10
N CYS A 275 10.89 16.05 6.97
CA CYS A 275 11.71 17.27 6.86
C CYS A 275 10.88 18.48 6.39
N GLY A 276 9.55 18.33 6.30
CA GLY A 276 8.66 19.37 5.81
C GLY A 276 8.37 20.47 6.85
N GLY A 277 7.61 21.46 6.42
CA GLY A 277 7.09 22.54 7.28
C GLY A 277 5.97 22.07 8.22
N LYS A 278 5.15 23.02 8.71
CA LYS A 278 4.01 22.72 9.56
C LYS A 278 3.04 21.79 8.80
N ARG A 279 2.67 20.66 9.44
CA ARG A 279 1.68 19.72 8.92
C ARG A 279 0.28 20.37 8.92
N ASP A 280 -0.55 20.02 7.94
CA ASP A 280 -1.96 20.41 7.88
C ASP A 280 -2.71 19.90 9.13
N GLU A 281 -3.37 20.77 9.84
CA GLU A 281 -4.06 20.47 11.10
C GLU A 281 -5.18 19.43 10.93
N ARG A 282 -5.74 19.31 9.73
CA ARG A 282 -6.75 18.29 9.42
C ARG A 282 -6.27 16.86 9.65
N PHE A 283 -4.97 16.61 9.53
CA PHE A 283 -4.37 15.31 9.83
C PHE A 283 -4.44 14.92 11.31
N GLU A 284 -4.57 15.86 12.22
CA GLU A 284 -4.64 15.58 13.66
C GLU A 284 -5.92 14.87 14.09
N ASN A 285 -6.98 15.02 13.31
CA ASN A 285 -8.27 14.38 13.58
C ASN A 285 -8.40 12.99 12.95
N ILE A 286 -7.46 12.56 12.13
CA ILE A 286 -7.49 11.24 11.49
C ILE A 286 -7.13 10.17 12.53
N LEU A 287 -8.02 9.18 12.67
CA LEU A 287 -7.90 8.06 13.59
C LEU A 287 -7.47 6.77 12.88
N GLU A 288 -7.89 6.59 11.64
CA GLU A 288 -7.55 5.44 10.80
C GLU A 288 -7.40 5.88 9.35
N MET A 289 -6.41 5.30 8.68
CA MET A 289 -6.13 5.50 7.27
C MET A 289 -6.06 4.16 6.55
N THR A 290 -7.02 3.90 5.70
CA THR A 290 -7.00 2.72 4.83
C THR A 290 -6.47 3.10 3.45
N TYR A 291 -5.30 2.59 3.07
CA TYR A 291 -4.76 2.75 1.73
C TYR A 291 -5.59 1.95 0.72
N THR A 292 -5.83 2.52 -0.45
CA THR A 292 -6.73 1.94 -1.46
C THR A 292 -6.00 1.48 -2.71
N ASN A 293 -4.69 1.28 -2.63
CA ASN A 293 -3.81 0.93 -3.75
C ASN A 293 -3.82 1.97 -4.89
N GLY A 294 -3.99 3.24 -4.52
CA GLY A 294 -4.00 4.37 -5.46
C GLY A 294 -2.78 5.28 -5.27
N MET A 295 -1.73 5.12 -6.09
CA MET A 295 -0.55 5.98 -6.10
C MET A 295 -0.23 6.44 -7.52
N CYS A 296 -0.10 7.76 -7.71
CA CYS A 296 0.22 8.38 -8.99
C CYS A 296 1.43 9.29 -8.88
N LEU A 297 2.37 9.15 -9.81
CA LEU A 297 3.49 10.07 -9.93
C LEU A 297 3.04 11.39 -10.56
N LYS A 298 3.18 12.49 -9.82
CA LYS A 298 2.78 13.85 -10.25
C LYS A 298 3.96 14.64 -10.77
N LYS A 299 5.07 14.61 -10.07
CA LYS A 299 6.24 15.42 -10.40
C LYS A 299 7.52 14.70 -10.01
N VAL A 300 8.53 14.87 -10.83
CA VAL A 300 9.91 14.44 -10.54
C VAL A 300 10.79 15.68 -10.68
N ARG A 301 11.62 15.93 -9.68
CA ARG A 301 12.64 16.97 -9.69
C ARG A 301 13.96 16.36 -9.24
N ARG A 302 15.04 16.75 -9.86
CA ARG A 302 16.37 16.31 -9.48
C ARG A 302 17.28 17.53 -9.28
N GLU A 303 17.98 17.53 -8.18
CA GLU A 303 18.95 18.58 -7.82
C GLU A 303 20.29 17.89 -7.44
N GLY A 304 21.21 17.85 -8.40
CA GLY A 304 22.47 17.11 -8.22
C GLY A 304 22.22 15.61 -7.99
N SER A 305 22.58 15.12 -6.80
CA SER A 305 22.34 13.75 -6.35
C SER A 305 20.98 13.55 -5.69
N PHE A 306 20.27 14.63 -5.33
CA PHE A 306 18.97 14.52 -4.69
C PHE A 306 17.84 14.31 -5.70
N LEU A 307 16.96 13.37 -5.40
CA LEU A 307 15.74 13.08 -6.15
C LEU A 307 14.53 13.43 -5.30
N HIS A 308 13.66 14.27 -5.86
CA HIS A 308 12.39 14.66 -5.26
C HIS A 308 11.24 14.09 -6.10
N LEU A 309 10.35 13.34 -5.44
CA LEU A 309 9.19 12.69 -6.05
C LEU A 309 7.92 13.21 -5.41
N THR A 310 7.05 13.85 -6.19
CA THR A 310 5.71 14.19 -5.70
C THR A 310 4.75 13.08 -6.14
N LEU A 311 4.20 12.37 -5.17
CA LEU A 311 3.24 11.28 -5.35
C LEU A 311 1.88 11.72 -4.84
N ARG A 312 0.83 11.42 -5.59
CA ARG A 312 -0.56 11.54 -5.16
C ARG A 312 -1.05 10.18 -4.72
N THR A 313 -1.54 10.08 -3.50
CA THR A 313 -2.03 8.83 -2.91
C THR A 313 -3.50 8.97 -2.53
N TRP A 314 -4.25 7.88 -2.62
CA TRP A 314 -5.66 7.85 -2.27
C TRP A 314 -5.94 7.00 -1.03
N TRP A 315 -6.73 7.58 -0.12
CA TRP A 315 -7.00 7.03 1.20
C TRP A 315 -8.49 7.08 1.53
N ILE A 316 -8.92 6.11 2.32
CA ILE A 316 -10.17 6.20 3.07
C ILE A 316 -9.79 6.52 4.51
N ASN A 317 -10.16 7.71 4.96
CA ASN A 317 -9.86 8.19 6.30
C ASN A 317 -11.08 8.11 7.21
N TYR A 318 -10.85 7.81 8.47
CA TYR A 318 -11.84 7.91 9.54
C TYR A 318 -11.34 8.98 10.50
N SER A 319 -12.08 10.08 10.58
CA SER A 319 -11.68 11.27 11.35
C SER A 319 -12.68 11.56 12.47
N LEU A 320 -12.17 12.02 13.59
CA LEU A 320 -12.98 12.56 14.67
C LEU A 320 -13.46 13.96 14.28
N SER A 321 -14.76 14.17 14.30
CA SER A 321 -15.37 15.50 14.13
C SER A 321 -16.10 15.86 15.43
N PRO A 322 -15.72 16.94 16.11
CA PRO A 322 -16.49 17.45 17.21
C PRO A 322 -17.84 17.95 16.69
N ASP A 323 -18.93 17.47 17.26
CA ASP A 323 -20.29 17.96 17.02
C ASP A 323 -20.76 18.60 18.34
N GLU A 324 -21.06 19.90 18.30
CA GLU A 324 -21.44 20.67 19.50
C GLU A 324 -22.75 20.18 20.11
N GLU A 325 -23.66 19.60 19.29
CA GLU A 325 -24.98 19.14 19.75
C GLU A 325 -25.02 17.64 20.10
N LYS A 326 -24.21 16.79 19.40
CA LYS A 326 -24.29 15.32 19.48
C LYS A 326 -23.04 14.64 20.01
N GLY A 327 -22.04 15.43 20.44
CA GLY A 327 -20.77 14.91 20.92
C GLY A 327 -19.84 14.46 19.79
N ASN A 328 -18.80 13.70 20.11
CA ASN A 328 -17.80 13.24 19.17
C ASN A 328 -18.40 12.29 18.12
N ARG A 329 -18.17 12.56 16.85
CA ARG A 329 -18.63 11.75 15.72
C ARG A 329 -17.48 11.29 14.84
N ILE A 330 -17.54 10.06 14.36
CA ILE A 330 -16.58 9.55 13.39
C ILE A 330 -17.11 9.76 11.97
N ILE A 331 -16.35 10.50 11.17
CA ILE A 331 -16.66 10.75 9.76
C ILE A 331 -15.70 9.96 8.88
N LYS A 332 -16.27 9.25 7.92
CA LYS A 332 -15.52 8.55 6.87
C LYS A 332 -15.42 9.44 5.63
N THR A 333 -14.21 9.71 5.16
CA THR A 333 -13.93 10.46 3.94
C THR A 333 -13.05 9.67 2.97
N GLY A 334 -13.15 10.01 1.68
CA GLY A 334 -12.21 9.56 0.66
C GLY A 334 -11.32 10.73 0.27
N ASP A 335 -10.05 10.69 0.65
CA ASP A 335 -9.15 11.84 0.54
C ASP A 335 -7.94 11.52 -0.37
N LEU A 336 -7.45 12.53 -1.07
CA LEU A 336 -6.20 12.52 -1.80
C LEU A 336 -5.14 13.25 -0.99
N ILE A 337 -3.94 12.66 -0.92
CA ILE A 337 -2.79 13.26 -0.28
C ILE A 337 -1.68 13.39 -1.31
N ASP A 338 -1.22 14.61 -1.56
CA ASP A 338 -0.01 14.88 -2.32
C ASP A 338 1.17 14.91 -1.35
N VAL A 339 2.16 14.08 -1.60
CA VAL A 339 3.35 13.95 -0.76
C VAL A 339 4.59 14.08 -1.62
N THR A 340 5.50 14.96 -1.22
CA THR A 340 6.82 15.07 -1.83
C THR A 340 7.83 14.34 -0.97
N PHE A 341 8.49 13.37 -1.57
CA PHE A 341 9.55 12.60 -0.96
C PHE A 341 10.91 13.03 -1.52
N GLY A 342 11.90 13.14 -0.66
CA GLY A 342 13.29 13.43 -1.00
C GLY A 342 14.24 12.30 -0.61
N ARG A 343 15.30 12.12 -1.41
CA ARG A 343 16.37 11.19 -1.11
C ARG A 343 17.66 11.54 -1.87
N ASN A 344 18.82 11.36 -1.22
CA ASN A 344 20.10 11.39 -1.88
C ASN A 344 20.38 10.04 -2.60
N LEU A 345 20.56 10.07 -3.92
CA LEU A 345 20.86 8.89 -4.74
C LEU A 345 22.34 8.53 -4.80
N ALA A 346 23.24 9.39 -4.27
CA ALA A 346 24.68 9.10 -4.21
C ALA A 346 24.95 7.89 -3.30
N HIS A 347 24.11 7.68 -2.29
CA HIS A 347 24.21 6.57 -1.37
C HIS A 347 23.34 5.41 -1.85
N ARG A 348 23.96 4.28 -2.14
CA ARG A 348 23.25 3.05 -2.54
C ARG A 348 22.53 2.45 -1.35
N GLU A 349 21.30 1.98 -1.58
CA GLU A 349 20.66 1.09 -0.59
C GLU A 349 21.54 -0.13 -0.36
N MET A 350 21.92 -0.36 0.89
CA MET A 350 22.50 -1.63 1.27
C MET A 350 21.40 -2.69 1.32
N PRO A 351 21.53 -3.79 0.57
CA PRO A 351 20.58 -4.89 0.69
C PRO A 351 20.71 -5.54 2.06
N GLY A 352 19.59 -5.94 2.61
CA GLY A 352 19.55 -6.84 3.73
C GLY A 352 19.15 -6.21 5.06
N PHE A 353 19.90 -5.28 5.61
CA PHE A 353 19.54 -4.64 6.87
C PHE A 353 20.06 -3.21 6.97
N SER A 354 19.43 -2.42 7.83
CA SER A 354 19.90 -1.09 8.17
C SER A 354 19.90 -0.94 9.69
N ILE A 355 20.88 -0.23 10.22
CA ILE A 355 20.95 0.11 11.62
C ILE A 355 19.88 1.13 11.91
N THR A 356 19.03 0.84 12.89
CA THR A 356 18.03 1.81 13.38
C THR A 356 18.61 2.70 14.46
N SER A 357 19.63 2.21 15.19
CA SER A 357 20.35 2.97 16.19
C SER A 357 21.66 3.47 15.60
N VAL A 358 21.92 4.76 15.74
CA VAL A 358 23.14 5.43 15.29
C VAL A 358 23.86 6.08 16.47
N ASN A 359 25.17 6.17 16.41
CA ASN A 359 25.94 6.94 17.37
C ASN A 359 25.97 8.40 16.90
N CYS A 360 25.54 9.29 17.77
CA CYS A 360 25.60 10.71 17.51
C CYS A 360 27.04 11.15 17.21
N ARG A 361 27.27 11.78 16.06
CA ARG A 361 28.60 12.27 15.65
C ARG A 361 29.14 13.36 16.61
N SER A 362 28.26 14.04 17.34
CA SER A 362 28.63 15.12 18.25
C SER A 362 28.97 14.64 19.65
N CYS A 363 28.13 13.77 20.26
CA CYS A 363 28.31 13.36 21.67
C CYS A 363 28.58 11.87 21.85
N GLY A 364 28.57 11.06 20.78
CA GLY A 364 28.79 9.62 20.86
C GLY A 364 27.61 8.83 21.41
N GLY A 365 26.54 9.47 21.89
CA GLY A 365 25.35 8.80 22.44
C GLY A 365 24.60 8.04 21.35
N SER A 366 24.22 6.79 21.65
CA SER A 366 23.45 5.96 20.71
C SER A 366 21.95 6.27 20.83
N PHE A 367 21.25 6.42 19.72
CA PHE A 367 19.82 6.68 19.69
C PHE A 367 19.17 6.13 18.41
N ASP A 368 17.84 5.94 18.45
CA ASP A 368 17.05 5.51 17.31
C ASP A 368 16.82 6.66 16.33
N ALA A 369 17.68 6.77 15.33
CA ALA A 369 17.61 7.83 14.33
C ALA A 369 16.46 7.67 13.33
N VAL A 370 15.77 6.56 13.31
CA VAL A 370 14.56 6.38 12.49
C VAL A 370 13.36 7.10 13.13
N ARG A 371 13.31 7.09 14.45
CA ARG A 371 12.18 7.61 15.23
C ARG A 371 12.41 9.03 15.75
N GLN A 372 13.68 9.45 15.88
CA GLN A 372 14.07 10.73 16.43
C GLN A 372 15.02 11.45 15.50
N ARG A 373 14.65 12.65 15.09
CA ARG A 373 15.51 13.50 14.24
C ARG A 373 16.65 14.13 15.02
N LYS A 374 16.47 14.33 16.32
CA LYS A 374 17.46 14.95 17.17
C LYS A 374 18.01 13.95 18.17
N CYS A 375 19.30 13.99 18.36
CA CYS A 375 19.94 13.23 19.41
C CYS A 375 19.32 13.60 20.78
N PRO A 376 18.77 12.65 21.55
CA PRO A 376 18.15 12.95 22.83
C PRO A 376 19.14 13.45 23.89
N TYR A 377 20.44 13.27 23.67
CA TYR A 377 21.48 13.64 24.63
C TYR A 377 22.05 15.05 24.39
N CYS A 378 22.23 15.45 23.13
CA CYS A 378 22.86 16.75 22.81
C CYS A 378 22.08 17.61 21.81
N GLY A 379 20.95 17.14 21.31
CA GLY A 379 20.11 17.89 20.37
C GLY A 379 20.60 17.98 18.93
N THR A 380 21.76 17.36 18.59
CA THR A 380 22.30 17.37 17.22
C THR A 380 21.34 16.66 16.25
N GLU A 381 21.02 17.30 15.13
CA GLU A 381 20.14 16.73 14.11
C GLU A 381 20.81 15.63 13.28
N TYR A 382 20.06 14.59 12.95
CA TYR A 382 20.45 13.53 12.04
C TYR A 382 19.71 13.69 10.69
N HIS A 383 20.49 13.65 9.62
CA HIS A 383 19.99 13.86 8.25
C HIS A 383 19.71 12.51 7.58
N MET A 384 18.45 12.04 7.74
CA MET A 384 18.03 10.74 7.21
C MET A 384 17.93 10.71 5.69
N GLU A 385 17.70 11.85 5.06
CA GLU A 385 17.60 12.03 3.61
C GLU A 385 18.86 11.59 2.85
N GLU A 386 19.98 11.52 3.51
CA GLU A 386 21.23 11.02 2.92
C GLU A 386 21.16 9.52 2.63
N ASP A 387 20.44 8.75 3.45
CA ASP A 387 20.42 7.29 3.38
C ASP A 387 19.03 6.74 2.98
N TYR A 388 17.96 7.46 3.29
CA TYR A 388 16.58 7.00 3.15
C TYR A 388 15.64 8.04 2.54
N TRP A 389 14.45 7.58 2.16
CA TRP A 389 13.37 8.47 1.77
C TRP A 389 12.83 9.21 2.98
N VAL A 390 12.65 10.53 2.84
CA VAL A 390 11.99 11.40 3.81
C VAL A 390 10.83 12.15 3.15
N ILE A 391 9.86 12.57 3.94
CA ILE A 391 8.77 13.43 3.48
C ILE A 391 9.20 14.89 3.62
N GLU A 392 9.21 15.62 2.51
CA GLU A 392 9.54 17.06 2.43
C GLU A 392 8.31 17.96 2.45
N ASP A 393 7.18 17.48 1.94
CA ASP A 393 5.90 18.22 1.95
C ASP A 393 4.75 17.23 1.90
N MET A 394 3.65 17.55 2.57
CA MET A 394 2.45 16.72 2.60
C MET A 394 1.20 17.60 2.69
N LYS A 395 0.29 17.43 1.72
CA LYS A 395 -0.94 18.23 1.60
C LYS A 395 -2.16 17.33 1.41
N LEU A 396 -3.18 17.58 2.21
CA LEU A 396 -4.49 16.96 2.04
C LEU A 396 -5.27 17.71 0.96
N ILE A 397 -5.62 16.98 -0.11
CA ILE A 397 -6.37 17.49 -1.25
C ILE A 397 -7.73 16.80 -1.26
N ARG A 398 -8.76 17.57 -1.24
CA ARG A 398 -10.15 17.09 -1.35
C ARG A 398 -10.68 17.30 -2.75
#